data_470e8d2093ac869c1356c83f6e0febba
#
_entry.id   470e8d2093ac869c1356c83f6e0febba
#
_cell.length_a   1.000
_cell.length_b   1.000
_cell.length_c   1.000
_cell.angle_alpha   90.00
_cell.angle_beta   90.00
_cell.angle_gamma   90.00
#
_symmetry.space_group_name_H-M   'P 1'
#
loop_
_entity.id
_entity.type
_entity.pdbx_description
1 polymer ?
#
loop_
_entity_poly.entity_id
_entity_poly.type
_entity_poly.pdbx_seq_one_letter_code
_entity_poly.pdbx_strand_id
1 'polypeptide(L)'
;MTVLVSVLAPIAVLASRAGAASTIFYLDVGASVSVGVQPSVRSPHGQRTHAGYANDLVALEASKGVTLQLHEVGCPGESTTTMISGHDHCYHGTATQLNAAVAYLSAHRDETGLVTIDLGFNDVMPCLRHEQFDPACLTRHLSRVASQLEQIIALLRAAAGPHVTFVGLGHYNPFLADWLHGSRGQAFATASVGAMSQLNQTLRDVYGSFSIPMADVAAAFQPATNQPVDLAPFGPVPADVAHTCAMTWMCQPSPYGPNIHPTDLGYHAIASAIDAVLPAGW
;
A
#
# COMPACT_ATOMS: atom_id res chain seq x y z
N MET A 1 31.18 28.49 -71.00
CA MET A 1 30.32 29.02 -69.91
C MET A 1 29.42 27.87 -69.43
N THR A 2 29.78 27.23 -68.31
CA THR A 2 29.05 26.08 -67.76
C THR A 2 28.26 26.60 -66.55
N VAL A 3 26.96 26.54 -66.61
CA VAL A 3 26.08 26.97 -65.54
C VAL A 3 25.86 25.78 -64.62
N LEU A 4 26.30 25.88 -63.38
CA LEU A 4 25.97 24.94 -62.30
C LEU A 4 24.61 25.34 -61.72
N VAL A 5 23.63 24.44 -61.84
CA VAL A 5 22.35 24.54 -61.17
C VAL A 5 22.43 23.78 -59.83
N SER A 6 22.45 24.50 -58.74
CA SER A 6 22.38 23.92 -57.37
C SER A 6 20.93 23.60 -57.03
N VAL A 7 20.65 22.31 -56.85
CA VAL A 7 19.35 21.83 -56.36
C VAL A 7 19.39 21.80 -54.81
N LEU A 8 18.67 22.70 -54.20
CA LEU A 8 18.41 22.69 -52.74
C LEU A 8 17.27 21.70 -52.42
N ALA A 9 17.58 20.61 -51.75
CA ALA A 9 16.60 19.68 -51.24
C ALA A 9 15.94 20.27 -49.94
N PRO A 10 14.62 20.19 -49.77
CA PRO A 10 13.98 20.65 -48.56
C PRO A 10 14.26 19.66 -47.40
N ILE A 11 14.79 20.17 -46.30
CA ILE A 11 14.90 19.45 -45.03
C ILE A 11 13.51 19.39 -44.40
N ALA A 12 12.90 18.20 -44.43
CA ALA A 12 11.65 17.97 -43.69
C ALA A 12 11.99 17.89 -42.17
N VAL A 13 11.61 18.92 -41.44
CA VAL A 13 11.63 18.91 -39.97
C VAL A 13 10.50 18.01 -39.51
N LEU A 14 10.83 16.80 -39.07
CA LEU A 14 9.92 15.92 -38.34
C LEU A 14 9.64 16.58 -36.98
N ALA A 15 8.53 17.31 -36.88
CA ALA A 15 8.01 17.74 -35.60
C ALA A 15 7.57 16.48 -34.83
N SER A 16 8.35 16.10 -33.81
CA SER A 16 7.91 15.13 -32.81
C SER A 16 6.62 15.65 -32.19
N ARG A 17 5.50 15.00 -32.48
CA ARG A 17 4.28 15.20 -31.71
C ARG A 17 4.60 14.70 -30.29
N ALA A 18 4.80 15.62 -29.36
CA ALA A 18 4.66 15.32 -27.94
C ALA A 18 3.24 14.76 -27.77
N GLY A 19 3.10 13.45 -27.56
CA GLY A 19 1.83 12.84 -27.22
C GLY A 19 1.32 13.56 -25.97
N ALA A 20 0.06 13.97 -25.97
CA ALA A 20 -0.57 14.46 -24.74
C ALA A 20 -0.37 13.37 -23.68
N ALA A 21 0.19 13.73 -22.52
CA ALA A 21 0.35 12.82 -21.41
C ALA A 21 -1.05 12.24 -21.11
N SER A 22 -1.19 10.92 -21.20
CA SER A 22 -2.44 10.25 -20.87
C SER A 22 -2.67 10.39 -19.37
N THR A 23 -3.80 10.99 -19.01
CA THR A 23 -4.21 11.04 -17.61
C THR A 23 -4.84 9.67 -17.25
N ILE A 24 -4.33 9.03 -16.21
CA ILE A 24 -4.80 7.75 -15.71
C ILE A 24 -5.49 8.02 -14.37
N PHE A 25 -6.73 7.58 -14.18
CA PHE A 25 -7.32 7.66 -12.86
C PHE A 25 -6.62 6.67 -11.92
N TYR A 26 -6.46 7.06 -10.66
CA TYR A 26 -5.90 6.22 -9.62
C TYR A 26 -6.88 6.12 -8.45
N LEU A 27 -7.51 4.98 -8.29
CA LEU A 27 -8.41 4.68 -7.17
C LEU A 27 -7.63 3.94 -6.09
N ASP A 28 -7.51 4.56 -4.92
CA ASP A 28 -6.87 3.98 -3.76
C ASP A 28 -7.90 3.46 -2.77
N VAL A 29 -7.89 2.14 -2.56
CA VAL A 29 -8.84 1.38 -1.74
C VAL A 29 -8.10 0.75 -0.57
N GLY A 30 -8.58 0.95 0.65
CA GLY A 30 -7.92 0.32 1.79
C GLY A 30 -8.21 0.96 3.14
N ALA A 31 -7.24 0.82 4.03
CA ALA A 31 -7.36 1.23 5.41
C ALA A 31 -6.56 2.53 5.72
N SER A 32 -5.96 2.61 6.90
CA SER A 32 -5.21 3.79 7.34
C SER A 32 -3.93 4.05 6.53
N VAL A 33 -3.28 2.98 6.06
CA VAL A 33 -2.04 3.10 5.29
C VAL A 33 -2.35 3.64 3.89
N SER A 34 -3.49 3.30 3.31
CA SER A 34 -3.92 3.80 2.01
C SER A 34 -4.15 5.32 2.00
N VAL A 35 -4.61 5.88 3.10
CA VAL A 35 -4.87 7.32 3.24
C VAL A 35 -3.78 8.07 4.02
N GLY A 36 -2.59 7.51 4.08
CA GLY A 36 -1.40 8.16 4.62
C GLY A 36 -1.51 8.57 6.08
N VAL A 37 -2.10 7.73 6.95
CA VAL A 37 -2.25 8.08 8.36
C VAL A 37 -0.90 8.18 9.03
N GLN A 38 -0.64 9.33 9.69
CA GLN A 38 0.54 9.56 10.51
C GLN A 38 0.19 10.24 11.83
N PRO A 39 0.91 9.95 12.92
CA PRO A 39 0.71 10.61 14.20
C PRO A 39 1.16 12.06 14.18
N SER A 40 0.57 12.86 15.06
CA SER A 40 0.99 14.24 15.31
C SER A 40 0.79 14.57 16.78
N VAL A 41 1.33 15.71 17.24
CA VAL A 41 1.12 16.20 18.61
C VAL A 41 -0.37 16.31 18.96
N ARG A 42 -1.20 16.70 17.98
CA ARG A 42 -2.65 16.87 18.18
C ARG A 42 -3.46 15.59 17.97
N SER A 43 -2.88 14.63 17.26
CA SER A 43 -3.51 13.35 16.93
C SER A 43 -2.49 12.22 17.12
N PRO A 44 -2.20 11.82 18.38
CA PRO A 44 -1.19 10.79 18.64
C PRO A 44 -1.55 9.42 18.03
N HIS A 45 -2.84 9.12 17.88
CA HIS A 45 -3.30 7.88 17.24
C HIS A 45 -3.23 7.92 15.71
N GLY A 46 -2.89 9.05 15.14
CA GLY A 46 -2.79 9.29 13.71
C GLY A 46 -3.96 10.07 13.12
N GLN A 47 -3.69 10.71 12.02
CA GLN A 47 -4.65 11.42 11.18
C GLN A 47 -4.30 11.22 9.71
N ARG A 48 -5.27 11.31 8.83
CA ARG A 48 -5.03 11.31 7.37
C ARG A 48 -4.09 12.46 7.01
N THR A 49 -3.17 12.20 6.08
CA THR A 49 -2.23 13.19 5.55
C THR A 49 -2.19 13.11 4.01
N HIS A 50 -1.43 14.00 3.39
CA HIS A 50 -1.09 13.93 1.97
C HIS A 50 0.33 13.38 1.74
N ALA A 51 0.86 12.63 2.71
CA ALA A 51 2.18 11.99 2.66
C ALA A 51 2.04 10.48 2.84
N GLY A 52 1.07 9.87 2.16
CA GLY A 52 0.87 8.43 2.08
C GLY A 52 1.50 7.84 0.81
N TYR A 53 1.54 6.52 0.73
CA TYR A 53 2.12 5.85 -0.44
C TYR A 53 1.42 6.21 -1.76
N ALA A 54 0.12 6.51 -1.73
CA ALA A 54 -0.62 6.90 -2.92
C ALA A 54 -0.11 8.24 -3.48
N ASN A 55 0.19 9.21 -2.59
CA ASN A 55 0.76 10.50 -2.99
C ASN A 55 2.20 10.34 -3.51
N ASP A 56 3.01 9.49 -2.86
CA ASP A 56 4.37 9.17 -3.30
C ASP A 56 4.37 8.48 -4.67
N LEU A 57 3.42 7.55 -4.91
CA LEU A 57 3.26 6.90 -6.21
C LEU A 57 2.89 7.90 -7.31
N VAL A 58 1.98 8.86 -7.02
CA VAL A 58 1.65 9.96 -7.96
C VAL A 58 2.91 10.73 -8.33
N ALA A 59 3.74 11.09 -7.34
CA ALA A 59 4.98 11.84 -7.58
C ALA A 59 6.01 11.01 -8.36
N LEU A 60 6.13 9.71 -8.04
CA LEU A 60 7.04 8.78 -8.69
C LEU A 60 6.66 8.60 -10.17
N GLU A 61 5.39 8.35 -10.47
CA GLU A 61 4.89 8.20 -11.83
C GLU A 61 4.99 9.51 -12.64
N ALA A 62 4.73 10.65 -12.00
CA ALA A 62 4.92 11.96 -12.65
C ALA A 62 6.38 12.17 -13.09
N SER A 63 7.36 11.68 -12.32
CA SER A 63 8.78 11.74 -12.68
C SER A 63 9.11 10.93 -13.95
N LYS A 64 8.27 9.94 -14.30
CA LYS A 64 8.37 9.10 -15.51
C LYS A 64 7.50 9.64 -16.66
N GLY A 65 6.78 10.74 -16.46
CA GLY A 65 5.90 11.34 -17.46
C GLY A 65 4.47 10.80 -17.47
N VAL A 66 4.08 10.00 -16.46
CA VAL A 66 2.71 9.49 -16.29
C VAL A 66 1.96 10.38 -15.29
N THR A 67 0.75 10.83 -15.66
CA THR A 67 -0.09 11.62 -14.78
C THR A 67 -1.17 10.77 -14.14
N LEU A 68 -1.07 10.53 -12.83
CA LEU A 68 -2.08 9.85 -12.03
C LEU A 68 -3.03 10.87 -11.40
N GLN A 69 -4.33 10.68 -11.57
CA GLN A 69 -5.38 11.44 -10.89
C GLN A 69 -5.90 10.63 -9.70
N LEU A 70 -5.38 10.92 -8.52
CA LEU A 70 -5.68 10.17 -7.30
C LEU A 70 -7.10 10.45 -6.79
N HIS A 71 -7.83 9.36 -6.50
CA HIS A 71 -9.10 9.34 -5.78
C HIS A 71 -9.01 8.34 -4.63
N GLU A 72 -9.00 8.83 -3.40
CA GLU A 72 -8.87 8.02 -2.19
C GLU A 72 -10.26 7.74 -1.60
N VAL A 73 -10.60 6.45 -1.47
CA VAL A 73 -11.81 6.00 -0.78
C VAL A 73 -11.51 5.27 0.52
N GLY A 74 -10.23 5.08 0.86
CA GLY A 74 -9.78 4.38 2.05
C GLY A 74 -10.31 4.95 3.36
N CYS A 75 -10.49 4.09 4.36
CA CYS A 75 -10.95 4.47 5.69
C CYS A 75 -10.01 3.89 6.77
N PRO A 76 -9.45 4.72 7.68
CA PRO A 76 -8.63 4.21 8.77
C PRO A 76 -9.38 3.14 9.59
N GLY A 77 -8.72 2.00 9.86
CA GLY A 77 -9.33 0.88 10.59
C GLY A 77 -10.17 -0.08 9.73
N GLU A 78 -10.30 0.17 8.43
CA GLU A 78 -11.05 -0.69 7.51
C GLU A 78 -10.54 -2.14 7.52
N SER A 79 -11.48 -3.06 7.57
CA SER A 79 -11.27 -4.50 7.41
C SER A 79 -12.03 -5.01 6.19
N THR A 80 -11.77 -6.23 5.75
CA THR A 80 -12.58 -6.84 4.68
C THR A 80 -14.05 -6.94 5.05
N THR A 81 -14.35 -7.12 6.34
CA THR A 81 -15.73 -7.18 6.84
C THR A 81 -16.41 -5.81 6.77
N THR A 82 -15.78 -4.75 7.28
CA THR A 82 -16.40 -3.42 7.31
C THR A 82 -16.49 -2.80 5.91
N MET A 83 -15.54 -3.09 5.04
CA MET A 83 -15.60 -2.68 3.62
C MET A 83 -16.87 -3.18 2.92
N ILE A 84 -17.34 -4.39 3.25
CA ILE A 84 -18.56 -4.97 2.68
C ILE A 84 -19.80 -4.47 3.40
N SER A 85 -19.79 -4.47 4.73
CA SER A 85 -20.98 -4.26 5.55
C SER A 85 -21.19 -2.81 6.01
N GLY A 86 -20.19 -1.95 5.87
CA GLY A 86 -20.15 -0.63 6.50
C GLY A 86 -19.88 -0.75 8.00
N HIS A 87 -20.38 0.22 8.76
CA HIS A 87 -20.18 0.35 10.21
C HIS A 87 -18.78 0.82 10.61
N ASP A 88 -18.08 1.48 9.70
CA ASP A 88 -16.88 2.26 9.99
C ASP A 88 -17.23 3.74 10.27
N HIS A 89 -16.23 4.54 10.59
CA HIS A 89 -16.43 5.96 10.91
C HIS A 89 -16.38 6.90 9.68
N CYS A 90 -16.05 6.39 8.49
CA CYS A 90 -15.99 7.17 7.25
C CYS A 90 -17.29 7.09 6.45
N TYR A 91 -17.97 5.95 6.51
CA TYR A 91 -19.18 5.67 5.73
C TYR A 91 -20.37 5.46 6.65
N HIS A 92 -21.45 6.21 6.45
CA HIS A 92 -22.62 6.22 7.35
C HIS A 92 -23.87 5.66 6.68
N GLY A 93 -24.76 5.10 7.49
CA GLY A 93 -26.02 4.53 7.01
C GLY A 93 -25.77 3.22 6.24
N THR A 94 -26.22 3.17 5.00
CA THR A 94 -25.99 2.04 4.09
C THR A 94 -24.79 2.21 3.16
N ALA A 95 -24.03 3.30 3.30
CA ALA A 95 -22.83 3.54 2.53
C ALA A 95 -21.69 2.62 3.02
N THR A 96 -20.87 2.15 2.08
CA THR A 96 -19.66 1.35 2.36
C THR A 96 -18.53 1.81 1.45
N GLN A 97 -17.30 1.56 1.86
CA GLN A 97 -16.14 1.82 0.99
C GLN A 97 -16.26 1.04 -0.33
N LEU A 98 -16.73 -0.21 -0.27
CA LEU A 98 -16.94 -1.04 -1.46
C LEU A 98 -17.93 -0.38 -2.44
N ASN A 99 -19.05 0.14 -1.93
CA ASN A 99 -20.05 0.81 -2.79
C ASN A 99 -19.47 2.08 -3.42
N ALA A 100 -18.69 2.86 -2.67
CA ALA A 100 -18.01 4.05 -3.20
C ALA A 100 -17.02 3.70 -4.31
N ALA A 101 -16.18 2.67 -4.09
CA ALA A 101 -15.23 2.19 -5.08
C ALA A 101 -15.90 1.65 -6.34
N VAL A 102 -16.97 0.84 -6.20
CA VAL A 102 -17.76 0.32 -7.31
C VAL A 102 -18.41 1.43 -8.12
N ALA A 103 -18.98 2.44 -7.44
CA ALA A 103 -19.60 3.59 -8.11
C ALA A 103 -18.56 4.39 -8.91
N TYR A 104 -17.39 4.65 -8.33
CA TYR A 104 -16.30 5.34 -9.00
C TYR A 104 -15.82 4.56 -10.25
N LEU A 105 -15.53 3.27 -10.11
CA LEU A 105 -15.10 2.42 -11.23
C LEU A 105 -16.13 2.36 -12.35
N SER A 106 -17.42 2.26 -12.00
CA SER A 106 -18.51 2.24 -12.98
C SER A 106 -18.62 3.54 -13.77
N ALA A 107 -18.35 4.69 -13.11
CA ALA A 107 -18.35 6.00 -13.75
C ALA A 107 -17.16 6.23 -14.69
N HIS A 108 -16.03 5.52 -14.46
CA HIS A 108 -14.78 5.64 -15.22
C HIS A 108 -14.48 4.40 -16.06
N ARG A 109 -15.52 3.65 -16.43
CA ARG A 109 -15.39 2.32 -17.07
C ARG A 109 -14.62 2.32 -18.39
N ASP A 110 -14.72 3.40 -19.14
CA ASP A 110 -14.09 3.55 -20.46
C ASP A 110 -12.70 4.22 -20.40
N GLU A 111 -12.22 4.49 -19.18
CA GLU A 111 -10.95 5.16 -18.95
C GLU A 111 -9.85 4.17 -18.56
N THR A 112 -8.58 4.55 -18.81
CA THR A 112 -7.43 3.83 -18.25
C THR A 112 -7.28 4.18 -16.79
N GLY A 113 -7.06 3.16 -15.95
CA GLY A 113 -6.99 3.35 -14.51
C GLY A 113 -6.04 2.42 -13.78
N LEU A 114 -5.70 2.83 -12.56
CA LEU A 114 -5.01 2.04 -11.56
C LEU A 114 -5.91 1.90 -10.33
N VAL A 115 -5.94 0.71 -9.75
CA VAL A 115 -6.54 0.43 -8.44
C VAL A 115 -5.51 -0.23 -7.55
N THR A 116 -5.24 0.36 -6.38
CA THR A 116 -4.49 -0.30 -5.30
C THR A 116 -5.44 -0.80 -4.22
N ILE A 117 -5.13 -1.97 -3.62
CA ILE A 117 -5.95 -2.59 -2.57
C ILE A 117 -5.07 -2.90 -1.36
N ASP A 118 -5.27 -2.16 -0.25
CA ASP A 118 -4.59 -2.27 1.04
C ASP A 118 -5.56 -2.75 2.12
N LEU A 119 -5.83 -4.06 2.18
CA LEU A 119 -6.77 -4.70 3.11
C LEU A 119 -6.19 -5.97 3.75
N GLY A 120 -6.74 -6.35 4.90
CA GLY A 120 -6.43 -7.60 5.59
C GLY A 120 -5.69 -7.43 6.91
N PHE A 121 -4.88 -6.37 7.08
CA PHE A 121 -4.13 -6.14 8.32
C PHE A 121 -5.07 -5.94 9.52
N ASN A 122 -6.09 -5.09 9.40
CA ASN A 122 -7.04 -4.83 10.49
C ASN A 122 -7.91 -6.05 10.83
N ASP A 123 -8.07 -6.98 9.91
CA ASP A 123 -8.76 -8.24 10.17
C ASP A 123 -8.01 -9.11 11.15
N VAL A 124 -6.67 -9.17 11.07
CA VAL A 124 -5.82 -10.01 11.93
C VAL A 124 -5.30 -9.30 13.19
N MET A 125 -5.36 -7.97 13.24
CA MET A 125 -4.96 -7.18 14.40
C MET A 125 -5.56 -7.64 15.75
N PRO A 126 -6.84 -8.07 15.83
CA PRO A 126 -7.40 -8.58 17.09
C PRO A 126 -6.65 -9.80 17.65
N CYS A 127 -5.93 -10.55 16.81
CA CYS A 127 -5.18 -11.75 17.21
C CYS A 127 -3.73 -11.45 17.66
N LEU A 128 -3.30 -10.18 17.51
CA LEU A 128 -1.94 -9.69 17.77
C LEU A 128 -2.00 -8.43 18.65
N ARG A 129 -2.41 -8.58 19.91
CA ARG A 129 -2.59 -7.46 20.82
C ARG A 129 -1.90 -7.66 22.18
N HIS A 130 -1.40 -6.58 22.75
CA HIS A 130 -0.81 -6.58 24.11
C HIS A 130 0.34 -7.58 24.25
N GLU A 131 1.18 -7.69 23.22
CA GLU A 131 2.27 -8.69 23.17
C GLU A 131 1.77 -10.13 23.39
N GLN A 132 0.59 -10.43 22.86
CA GLN A 132 -0.01 -11.77 22.85
C GLN A 132 -0.41 -12.14 21.41
N PHE A 133 -0.20 -13.40 21.08
CA PHE A 133 -0.58 -13.97 19.80
C PHE A 133 -1.53 -15.15 20.00
N ASP A 134 -2.70 -15.10 19.35
CA ASP A 134 -3.68 -16.19 19.33
C ASP A 134 -3.70 -16.86 17.93
N PRO A 135 -3.07 -18.02 17.76
CA PRO A 135 -3.04 -18.74 16.49
C PRO A 135 -4.42 -19.21 16.01
N ALA A 136 -5.32 -19.58 16.93
CA ALA A 136 -6.66 -20.01 16.56
C ALA A 136 -7.52 -18.84 16.07
N CYS A 137 -7.36 -17.66 16.70
CA CYS A 137 -7.92 -16.41 16.19
C CYS A 137 -7.40 -16.14 14.77
N LEU A 138 -6.08 -16.16 14.55
CA LEU A 138 -5.46 -15.89 13.26
C LEU A 138 -6.04 -16.81 12.16
N THR A 139 -6.10 -18.11 12.38
CA THR A 139 -6.64 -19.06 11.40
C THR A 139 -8.06 -18.70 10.97
N ARG A 140 -8.94 -18.37 11.94
CA ARG A 140 -10.33 -17.97 11.64
C ARG A 140 -10.40 -16.68 10.83
N HIS A 141 -9.55 -15.69 11.19
CA HIS A 141 -9.53 -14.40 10.50
C HIS A 141 -8.95 -14.50 9.10
N LEU A 142 -7.88 -15.27 8.88
CA LEU A 142 -7.31 -15.51 7.55
C LEU A 142 -8.32 -16.16 6.59
N SER A 143 -9.08 -17.16 7.05
CA SER A 143 -10.14 -17.77 6.23
C SER A 143 -11.22 -16.77 5.84
N ARG A 144 -11.55 -15.82 6.74
CA ARG A 144 -12.50 -14.74 6.46
C ARG A 144 -11.92 -13.73 5.48
N VAL A 145 -10.67 -13.30 5.69
CA VAL A 145 -9.97 -12.40 4.76
C VAL A 145 -9.98 -12.99 3.35
N ALA A 146 -9.63 -14.26 3.19
CA ALA A 146 -9.61 -14.91 1.88
C ALA A 146 -10.97 -14.79 1.19
N SER A 147 -12.06 -15.27 1.84
CA SER A 147 -13.39 -15.28 1.21
C SER A 147 -13.97 -13.89 0.95
N GLN A 148 -13.73 -12.93 1.87
CA GLN A 148 -14.26 -11.57 1.72
C GLN A 148 -13.44 -10.76 0.70
N LEU A 149 -12.13 -10.92 0.65
CA LEU A 149 -11.29 -10.26 -0.34
C LEU A 149 -11.59 -10.76 -1.75
N GLU A 150 -11.84 -12.07 -1.94
CA GLU A 150 -12.35 -12.63 -3.21
C GLU A 150 -13.65 -11.95 -3.65
N GLN A 151 -14.61 -11.79 -2.74
CA GLN A 151 -15.87 -11.08 -3.02
C GLN A 151 -15.63 -9.61 -3.40
N ILE A 152 -14.80 -8.90 -2.66
CA ILE A 152 -14.45 -7.49 -2.92
C ILE A 152 -13.83 -7.35 -4.30
N ILE A 153 -12.81 -8.16 -4.62
CA ILE A 153 -12.12 -8.11 -5.92
C ILE A 153 -13.08 -8.42 -7.06
N ALA A 154 -13.93 -9.42 -6.91
CA ALA A 154 -14.93 -9.79 -7.94
C ALA A 154 -15.85 -8.61 -8.26
N LEU A 155 -16.33 -7.88 -7.24
CA LEU A 155 -17.22 -6.72 -7.42
C LEU A 155 -16.46 -5.52 -8.03
N LEU A 156 -15.25 -5.24 -7.60
CA LEU A 156 -14.41 -4.17 -8.16
C LEU A 156 -14.09 -4.47 -9.64
N ARG A 157 -13.72 -5.71 -9.96
CA ARG A 157 -13.44 -6.14 -11.35
C ARG A 157 -14.68 -6.07 -12.24
N ALA A 158 -15.85 -6.42 -11.72
CA ALA A 158 -17.12 -6.34 -12.47
C ALA A 158 -17.50 -4.87 -12.80
N ALA A 159 -17.17 -3.94 -11.91
CA ALA A 159 -17.41 -2.51 -12.10
C ALA A 159 -16.37 -1.85 -13.02
N ALA A 160 -15.12 -2.29 -12.93
CA ALA A 160 -14.01 -1.75 -13.70
C ALA A 160 -14.11 -2.05 -15.19
N GLY A 161 -13.53 -1.18 -16.00
CA GLY A 161 -13.34 -1.40 -17.43
C GLY A 161 -12.14 -2.31 -17.74
N PRO A 162 -11.95 -2.66 -19.02
CA PRO A 162 -10.86 -3.54 -19.46
C PRO A 162 -9.46 -2.93 -19.37
N HIS A 163 -9.39 -1.61 -19.22
CA HIS A 163 -8.13 -0.85 -19.19
C HIS A 163 -7.70 -0.47 -17.76
N VAL A 164 -8.22 -1.17 -16.75
CA VAL A 164 -7.90 -0.92 -15.35
C VAL A 164 -6.91 -1.94 -14.84
N THR A 165 -5.75 -1.45 -14.42
CA THR A 165 -4.72 -2.23 -13.73
C THR A 165 -5.03 -2.32 -12.25
N PHE A 166 -4.94 -3.51 -11.67
CA PHE A 166 -5.10 -3.74 -10.24
C PHE A 166 -3.78 -4.18 -9.63
N VAL A 167 -3.46 -3.64 -8.45
CA VAL A 167 -2.32 -4.06 -7.63
C VAL A 167 -2.82 -4.31 -6.20
N GLY A 168 -2.58 -5.51 -5.70
CA GLY A 168 -2.79 -5.82 -4.29
C GLY A 168 -1.56 -5.48 -3.46
N LEU A 169 -1.71 -5.13 -2.20
CA LEU A 169 -0.61 -4.87 -1.30
C LEU A 169 -0.44 -6.02 -0.28
N GLY A 170 0.81 -6.43 -0.06
CA GLY A 170 1.20 -7.14 1.15
C GLY A 170 1.40 -6.17 2.31
N HIS A 171 1.70 -6.70 3.50
CA HIS A 171 1.87 -5.89 4.70
C HIS A 171 3.25 -6.10 5.32
N TYR A 172 3.84 -5.02 5.82
CA TYR A 172 5.01 -5.04 6.70
C TYR A 172 4.63 -5.52 8.10
N ASN A 173 5.64 -5.83 8.93
CA ASN A 173 5.44 -6.26 10.31
C ASN A 173 5.85 -5.17 11.30
N PRO A 174 4.93 -4.33 11.81
CA PRO A 174 5.27 -3.30 12.79
C PRO A 174 5.63 -3.87 14.16
N PHE A 175 5.18 -5.09 14.47
CA PHE A 175 5.37 -5.74 15.79
C PHE A 175 6.82 -6.19 16.03
N LEU A 176 7.70 -6.13 15.03
CA LEU A 176 9.14 -6.35 15.24
C LEU A 176 9.72 -5.34 16.23
N ALA A 177 9.16 -4.14 16.30
CA ALA A 177 9.58 -3.11 17.26
C ALA A 177 9.33 -3.50 18.73
N ASP A 178 8.37 -4.39 19.00
CA ASP A 178 8.12 -4.89 20.36
C ASP A 178 9.32 -5.67 20.93
N TRP A 179 10.26 -6.09 20.08
CA TRP A 179 11.55 -6.64 20.51
C TRP A 179 12.25 -5.80 21.57
N LEU A 180 12.08 -4.50 21.53
CA LEU A 180 12.68 -3.55 22.46
C LEU A 180 12.09 -3.60 23.88
N HIS A 181 10.98 -4.31 24.07
CA HIS A 181 10.27 -4.44 25.36
C HIS A 181 10.75 -5.64 26.21
N GLY A 182 11.97 -6.13 25.97
CA GLY A 182 12.55 -7.24 26.72
C GLY A 182 12.03 -8.61 26.29
N SER A 183 12.21 -9.64 27.12
CA SER A 183 12.00 -11.04 26.73
C SER A 183 10.56 -11.34 26.25
N ARG A 184 9.55 -10.72 26.85
CA ARG A 184 8.16 -10.88 26.42
C ARG A 184 7.92 -10.25 25.04
N GLY A 185 8.39 -9.04 24.83
CA GLY A 185 8.32 -8.37 23.52
C GLY A 185 9.10 -9.13 22.44
N GLN A 186 10.27 -9.69 22.79
CA GLN A 186 11.06 -10.51 21.87
C GLN A 186 10.32 -11.79 21.45
N ALA A 187 9.66 -12.45 22.38
CA ALA A 187 8.86 -13.63 22.06
C ALA A 187 7.67 -13.27 21.16
N PHE A 188 7.01 -12.14 21.42
CA PHE A 188 5.90 -11.63 20.60
C PHE A 188 6.37 -11.21 19.21
N ALA A 189 7.43 -10.42 19.09
CA ALA A 189 8.04 -10.02 17.83
C ALA A 189 8.39 -11.24 16.97
N THR A 190 8.98 -12.29 17.57
CA THR A 190 9.29 -13.54 16.88
C THR A 190 8.01 -14.25 16.38
N ALA A 191 6.98 -14.34 17.23
CA ALA A 191 5.71 -14.96 16.84
C ALA A 191 4.98 -14.18 15.73
N SER A 192 5.08 -12.85 15.74
CA SER A 192 4.44 -11.98 14.74
C SER A 192 5.00 -12.21 13.33
N VAL A 193 6.27 -12.63 13.18
CA VAL A 193 6.85 -12.97 11.86
C VAL A 193 6.02 -14.04 11.16
N GLY A 194 5.72 -15.13 11.89
CA GLY A 194 4.91 -16.22 11.34
C GLY A 194 3.47 -15.78 11.03
N ALA A 195 2.89 -14.94 11.89
CA ALA A 195 1.53 -14.43 11.68
C ALA A 195 1.43 -13.53 10.44
N MET A 196 2.35 -12.59 10.27
CA MET A 196 2.38 -11.69 9.11
C MET A 196 2.73 -12.43 7.82
N SER A 197 3.60 -13.43 7.89
CA SER A 197 3.88 -14.31 6.74
C SER A 197 2.64 -15.06 6.27
N GLN A 198 1.82 -15.60 7.19
CA GLN A 198 0.55 -16.26 6.85
C GLN A 198 -0.47 -15.29 6.24
N LEU A 199 -0.58 -14.06 6.77
CA LEU A 199 -1.42 -13.03 6.16
C LEU A 199 -0.97 -12.74 4.72
N ASN A 200 0.30 -12.44 4.53
CA ASN A 200 0.85 -12.11 3.20
C ASN A 200 0.71 -13.28 2.22
N GLN A 201 0.83 -14.53 2.69
CA GLN A 201 0.57 -15.70 1.84
C GLN A 201 -0.92 -15.78 1.44
N THR A 202 -1.83 -15.59 2.39
CA THR A 202 -3.28 -15.57 2.11
C THR A 202 -3.63 -14.49 1.07
N LEU A 203 -3.08 -13.28 1.22
CA LEU A 203 -3.28 -12.19 0.26
C LEU A 203 -2.71 -12.53 -1.12
N ARG A 204 -1.49 -13.10 -1.17
CA ARG A 204 -0.86 -13.52 -2.43
C ARG A 204 -1.69 -14.56 -3.17
N ASP A 205 -2.23 -15.54 -2.46
CA ASP A 205 -3.05 -16.60 -3.03
C ASP A 205 -4.36 -16.02 -3.61
N VAL A 206 -5.02 -15.12 -2.87
CA VAL A 206 -6.24 -14.47 -3.35
C VAL A 206 -5.96 -13.58 -4.55
N TYR A 207 -4.99 -12.67 -4.49
CA TYR A 207 -4.66 -11.81 -5.62
C TYR A 207 -4.21 -12.62 -6.85
N GLY A 208 -3.43 -13.69 -6.62
CA GLY A 208 -2.98 -14.60 -7.68
C GLY A 208 -4.14 -15.29 -8.40
N SER A 209 -5.21 -15.68 -7.69
CA SER A 209 -6.41 -16.29 -8.30
C SER A 209 -7.13 -15.35 -9.29
N PHE A 210 -6.96 -14.03 -9.13
CA PHE A 210 -7.46 -13.00 -10.04
C PHE A 210 -6.41 -12.47 -11.01
N SER A 211 -5.21 -13.05 -11.06
CA SER A 211 -4.08 -12.55 -11.84
C SER A 211 -3.74 -11.09 -11.52
N ILE A 212 -3.85 -10.70 -10.26
CA ILE A 212 -3.48 -9.38 -9.75
C ILE A 212 -2.05 -9.48 -9.17
N PRO A 213 -1.08 -8.69 -9.63
CA PRO A 213 0.22 -8.63 -9.01
C PRO A 213 0.10 -8.07 -7.59
N MET A 214 0.90 -8.61 -6.67
CA MET A 214 0.98 -8.11 -5.30
C MET A 214 2.31 -7.39 -5.08
N ALA A 215 2.24 -6.13 -4.65
CA ALA A 215 3.40 -5.39 -4.18
C ALA A 215 3.96 -6.04 -2.91
N ASP A 216 5.22 -6.44 -2.91
CA ASP A 216 5.86 -7.10 -1.77
C ASP A 216 6.34 -6.07 -0.75
N VAL A 217 5.39 -5.49 -0.03
CA VAL A 217 5.65 -4.50 1.03
C VAL A 217 6.48 -5.11 2.16
N ALA A 218 6.30 -6.41 2.45
CA ALA A 218 7.12 -7.08 3.45
C ALA A 218 8.60 -7.08 3.07
N ALA A 219 8.92 -7.36 1.81
CA ALA A 219 10.30 -7.30 1.31
C ALA A 219 10.85 -5.87 1.31
N ALA A 220 10.03 -4.87 0.97
CA ALA A 220 10.43 -3.46 0.99
C ALA A 220 10.79 -2.94 2.39
N PHE A 221 10.28 -3.60 3.44
CA PHE A 221 10.59 -3.31 4.85
C PHE A 221 11.70 -4.20 5.42
N GLN A 222 12.38 -5.00 4.60
CA GLN A 222 13.53 -5.78 5.05
C GLN A 222 14.82 -4.96 4.95
N PRO A 223 15.74 -5.13 5.92
CA PRO A 223 17.03 -4.47 5.85
C PRO A 223 17.90 -5.09 4.74
N ALA A 224 18.81 -4.28 4.18
CA ALA A 224 19.78 -4.76 3.19
C ALA A 224 20.81 -5.76 3.75
N THR A 225 20.91 -5.88 5.07
CA THR A 225 21.84 -6.78 5.77
C THR A 225 21.19 -7.31 7.05
N ASN A 226 21.53 -8.54 7.42
CA ASN A 226 21.06 -9.17 8.66
C ASN A 226 22.02 -8.94 9.85
N GLN A 227 23.04 -8.10 9.70
CA GLN A 227 23.96 -7.79 10.80
C GLN A 227 23.25 -6.95 11.86
N PRO A 228 23.46 -7.22 13.16
CA PRO A 228 22.92 -6.38 14.22
C PRO A 228 23.30 -4.90 14.04
N VAL A 229 22.37 -4.04 14.38
CA VAL A 229 22.53 -2.57 14.29
C VAL A 229 22.52 -1.99 15.69
N ASP A 230 23.42 -1.07 15.98
CA ASP A 230 23.39 -0.34 17.25
C ASP A 230 22.29 0.72 17.22
N LEU A 231 21.23 0.49 17.98
CA LEU A 231 20.05 1.35 18.06
C LEU A 231 19.99 2.05 19.43
N ALA A 232 20.42 3.29 19.50
CA ALA A 232 20.35 4.06 20.74
C ALA A 232 18.90 4.30 21.19
N PRO A 233 18.55 4.18 22.48
CA PRO A 233 19.43 3.84 23.62
C PRO A 233 19.52 2.33 23.91
N PHE A 234 19.03 1.46 23.03
CA PHE A 234 18.83 0.01 23.28
C PHE A 234 20.09 -0.83 23.05
N GLY A 235 21.13 -0.28 22.40
CA GLY A 235 22.32 -1.03 21.98
C GLY A 235 22.08 -1.91 20.76
N PRO A 236 22.87 -3.00 20.59
CA PRO A 236 22.74 -3.88 19.42
C PRO A 236 21.38 -4.61 19.39
N VAL A 237 20.66 -4.44 18.29
CA VAL A 237 19.37 -5.12 18.01
C VAL A 237 19.42 -5.81 16.66
N PRO A 238 18.53 -6.79 16.38
CA PRO A 238 18.38 -7.36 15.04
C PRO A 238 18.12 -6.27 13.99
N ALA A 239 18.68 -6.42 12.80
CA ALA A 239 18.61 -5.41 11.76
C ALA A 239 17.17 -5.10 11.32
N ASP A 240 16.30 -6.11 11.28
CA ASP A 240 14.88 -5.97 10.96
C ASP A 240 14.11 -5.15 12.02
N VAL A 241 14.49 -5.26 13.29
CA VAL A 241 13.96 -4.40 14.37
C VAL A 241 14.36 -2.95 14.15
N ALA A 242 15.66 -2.69 13.95
CA ALA A 242 16.14 -1.33 13.68
C ALA A 242 15.49 -0.73 12.42
N HIS A 243 15.34 -1.53 11.38
CA HIS A 243 14.72 -1.09 10.13
C HIS A 243 13.22 -0.78 10.31
N THR A 244 12.49 -1.64 11.04
CA THR A 244 11.09 -1.37 11.42
C THR A 244 10.96 -0.07 12.20
N CYS A 245 11.88 0.22 13.12
CA CYS A 245 11.91 1.50 13.85
C CYS A 245 12.14 2.73 12.94
N ALA A 246 12.92 2.58 11.88
CA ALA A 246 13.15 3.66 10.91
C ALA A 246 11.95 3.86 9.98
N MET A 247 11.28 2.78 9.61
CA MET A 247 10.20 2.77 8.62
C MET A 247 8.81 3.02 9.22
N THR A 248 8.67 2.94 10.56
CA THR A 248 7.39 3.12 11.26
C THR A 248 7.53 4.07 12.45
N TRP A 249 6.41 4.56 12.93
CA TRP A 249 6.35 5.37 14.15
C TRP A 249 6.39 4.53 15.44
N MET A 250 6.67 3.23 15.36
CA MET A 250 6.65 2.33 16.53
C MET A 250 7.68 2.68 17.60
N CYS A 251 8.86 3.13 17.19
CA CYS A 251 9.97 3.39 18.12
C CYS A 251 10.10 4.88 18.50
N GLN A 252 9.19 5.71 18.03
CA GLN A 252 9.22 7.13 18.36
C GLN A 252 8.67 7.36 19.78
N PRO A 253 9.21 8.37 20.50
CA PRO A 253 8.68 8.72 21.81
C PRO A 253 7.28 9.34 21.69
N SER A 254 6.51 9.25 22.80
CA SER A 254 5.25 10.01 22.92
C SER A 254 5.47 11.51 22.64
N PRO A 255 4.55 12.17 21.91
CA PRO A 255 3.22 11.73 21.50
C PRO A 255 3.14 11.03 20.16
N TYR A 256 4.25 10.79 19.44
CA TYR A 256 4.23 10.23 18.10
C TYR A 256 4.18 8.69 18.09
N GLY A 257 4.77 8.05 19.07
CA GLY A 257 4.84 6.59 19.18
C GLY A 257 4.50 6.06 20.57
N PRO A 258 4.34 4.72 20.72
CA PRO A 258 4.38 3.75 19.62
C PRO A 258 3.15 3.84 18.71
N ASN A 259 3.38 3.86 17.40
CA ASN A 259 2.31 3.90 16.41
C ASN A 259 2.68 3.03 15.19
N ILE A 260 1.77 2.17 14.76
CA ILE A 260 2.04 1.15 13.74
C ILE A 260 2.19 1.69 12.32
N HIS A 261 1.81 2.95 12.07
CA HIS A 261 1.81 3.51 10.73
C HIS A 261 3.23 3.79 10.22
N PRO A 262 3.44 3.78 8.89
CA PRO A 262 4.72 4.11 8.29
C PRO A 262 5.13 5.57 8.54
N THR A 263 6.43 5.80 8.62
CA THR A 263 7.04 7.14 8.41
C THR A 263 7.00 7.49 6.92
N ASP A 264 7.41 8.71 6.56
CA ASP A 264 7.56 9.10 5.14
C ASP A 264 8.48 8.12 4.39
N LEU A 265 9.56 7.65 5.05
CA LEU A 265 10.45 6.62 4.49
C LEU A 265 9.69 5.31 4.22
N GLY A 266 8.85 4.88 5.15
CA GLY A 266 8.03 3.68 5.00
C GLY A 266 6.98 3.81 3.90
N TYR A 267 6.31 4.96 3.79
CA TYR A 267 5.36 5.21 2.71
C TYR A 267 6.04 5.23 1.34
N HIS A 268 7.21 5.84 1.24
CA HIS A 268 7.99 5.84 0.00
C HIS A 268 8.41 4.41 -0.41
N ALA A 269 8.78 3.55 0.54
CA ALA A 269 9.10 2.15 0.27
C ALA A 269 7.87 1.37 -0.24
N ILE A 270 6.67 1.64 0.31
CA ILE A 270 5.42 1.03 -0.18
C ILE A 270 5.15 1.49 -1.63
N ALA A 271 5.25 2.80 -1.92
CA ALA A 271 5.07 3.32 -3.27
C ALA A 271 6.04 2.68 -4.27
N SER A 272 7.31 2.53 -3.88
CA SER A 272 8.33 1.86 -4.70
C SER A 272 8.02 0.39 -4.95
N ALA A 273 7.46 -0.32 -3.96
CA ALA A 273 7.04 -1.72 -4.12
C ALA A 273 5.84 -1.86 -5.07
N ILE A 274 4.91 -0.88 -5.07
CA ILE A 274 3.80 -0.84 -6.03
C ILE A 274 4.35 -0.60 -7.43
N ASP A 275 5.19 0.40 -7.60
CA ASP A 275 5.82 0.75 -8.87
C ASP A 275 6.56 -0.44 -9.51
N ALA A 276 7.26 -1.22 -8.71
CA ALA A 276 8.03 -2.38 -9.18
C ALA A 276 7.16 -3.49 -9.83
N VAL A 277 5.86 -3.51 -9.60
CA VAL A 277 4.93 -4.51 -10.16
C VAL A 277 3.97 -3.92 -11.20
N LEU A 278 4.05 -2.62 -11.47
CA LEU A 278 3.29 -2.00 -12.56
C LEU A 278 3.81 -2.46 -13.92
N PRO A 279 2.94 -2.64 -14.91
CA PRO A 279 3.36 -2.97 -16.27
C PRO A 279 4.26 -1.88 -16.86
N ALA A 280 5.27 -2.27 -17.60
CA ALA A 280 6.12 -1.31 -18.29
C ALA A 280 5.32 -0.50 -19.33
N GLY A 281 5.32 0.83 -19.21
CA GLY A 281 4.68 1.73 -20.18
C GLY A 281 3.15 1.73 -20.13
N TRP A 282 2.59 1.38 -18.98
CA TRP A 282 1.16 1.41 -18.70
C TRP A 282 0.58 2.83 -18.72
#